data_e51f60f6cedef801eb18e79b04bb5952
#
_entry.id   e51f60f6cedef801eb18e79b04bb5952
#
_cell.length_a   1.000
_cell.length_b   1.000
_cell.length_c   1.000
_cell.angle_alpha   90.00
_cell.angle_beta   90.00
_cell.angle_gamma   90.00
#
_symmetry.space_group_name_H-M   'P 1'
#
loop_
_entity.id
_entity.type
_entity.pdbx_description
1 polymer ?
#
loop_
_entity_poly.entity_id
_entity_poly.type
_entity_poly.pdbx_seq_one_letter_code
_entity_poly.pdbx_strand_id
1 'polypeptide(L)'
;EVFRFQEGPIDDANGPEGFLNAWPLDEAYIDYVEGNETAGIINDPSINITPELLENSNENGGEKNISVGYHAIEFLLWGQDDANTALMTPGNRPFTDYVTDGTGTASNQDRRGQYLKICGDLLVEHLAYVKNQWAENGNYRKTFLAMNTKEAIDKVLTGMGILSKSELASERMFVALDNQDQEDEHSCFSDNTHRDILLNAQGIYNLYFGTYTQTNGQKITGTSIQDILAATEKEKEEKYTAVFKETLNAVKEIPAPFDYALTQESIGGNGPIMYAIKKLQNQGNEIAKLASDLDLIISTDLPE
;
A
#
# COMPACT_ATOMS: atom_id res chain seq x y z
N GLU A 1 -1.37 -1.50 6.84
CA GLU A 1 -0.45 -2.38 6.13
C GLU A 1 0.17 -3.46 7.05
N VAL A 2 0.85 -3.13 8.16
CA VAL A 2 1.50 -4.17 8.99
C VAL A 2 0.53 -5.24 9.49
N PHE A 3 -0.73 -4.90 9.71
CA PHE A 3 -1.75 -5.86 10.13
C PHE A 3 -2.55 -6.48 8.99
N ARG A 4 -2.14 -6.30 7.74
CA ARG A 4 -2.81 -6.82 6.56
C ARG A 4 -2.72 -8.34 6.42
N PHE A 5 -1.75 -9.00 7.02
CA PHE A 5 -1.52 -10.44 6.86
C PHE A 5 -1.78 -11.23 8.16
N GLN A 6 -2.76 -10.80 8.97
CA GLN A 6 -2.91 -11.27 10.35
C GLN A 6 -4.32 -11.76 10.71
N GLU A 7 -5.22 -11.89 9.74
CA GLU A 7 -6.65 -12.10 10.00
C GLU A 7 -7.18 -11.08 11.01
N GLY A 8 -6.77 -9.83 10.83
CA GLY A 8 -7.23 -8.68 11.61
C GLY A 8 -8.42 -7.99 10.95
N PRO A 9 -8.86 -6.84 11.46
CA PRO A 9 -10.07 -6.18 10.96
C PRO A 9 -9.92 -5.58 9.55
N ILE A 10 -8.73 -5.59 8.97
CA ILE A 10 -8.49 -5.13 7.61
C ILE A 10 -8.51 -6.29 6.61
N ASP A 11 -8.06 -7.47 7.01
CA ASP A 11 -7.82 -8.62 6.15
C ASP A 11 -8.58 -9.90 6.57
N ASP A 12 -9.47 -9.82 7.57
CA ASP A 12 -10.38 -10.93 7.86
C ASP A 12 -11.44 -11.10 6.75
N ALA A 13 -12.24 -12.16 6.81
CA ALA A 13 -13.25 -12.46 5.80
C ALA A 13 -14.28 -11.33 5.53
N ASN A 14 -14.36 -10.33 6.40
CA ASN A 14 -15.21 -9.14 6.28
C ASN A 14 -14.37 -7.85 6.22
N GLY A 15 -13.06 -7.97 6.18
CA GLY A 15 -12.15 -6.84 6.15
C GLY A 15 -12.17 -6.12 4.80
N PRO A 16 -11.98 -4.82 4.78
CA PRO A 16 -12.06 -4.01 3.57
C PRO A 16 -10.73 -3.91 2.80
N GLU A 17 -9.78 -4.80 3.00
CA GLU A 17 -8.45 -4.70 2.40
C GLU A 17 -8.54 -4.57 0.87
N GLY A 18 -9.24 -5.49 0.21
CA GLY A 18 -9.45 -5.46 -1.24
C GLY A 18 -10.22 -4.24 -1.75
N PHE A 19 -10.99 -3.56 -0.88
CA PHE A 19 -11.69 -2.31 -1.21
C PHE A 19 -10.86 -1.04 -0.90
N LEU A 20 -9.71 -1.18 -0.25
CA LEU A 20 -8.84 -0.06 0.08
C LEU A 20 -7.66 0.06 -0.87
N ASN A 21 -6.91 -1.01 -1.04
CA ASN A 21 -5.59 -0.96 -1.67
C ASN A 21 -5.31 -2.14 -2.61
N ALA A 22 -6.36 -2.72 -3.23
CA ALA A 22 -6.17 -3.74 -4.25
C ALA A 22 -5.43 -3.17 -5.47
N TRP A 23 -4.49 -3.95 -5.98
CA TRP A 23 -3.57 -3.62 -7.06
C TRP A 23 -3.00 -4.94 -7.64
N PRO A 24 -2.61 -5.02 -8.93
CA PRO A 24 -2.66 -3.99 -9.98
C PRO A 24 -4.05 -3.78 -10.57
N LEU A 25 -4.25 -2.64 -11.27
CA LEU A 25 -5.54 -2.22 -11.81
C LEU A 25 -5.54 -2.26 -13.35
N ASP A 26 -6.61 -2.81 -13.95
CA ASP A 26 -6.93 -2.66 -15.38
C ASP A 26 -7.78 -1.41 -15.58
N GLU A 27 -7.22 -0.37 -16.15
CA GLU A 27 -7.87 0.92 -16.37
C GLU A 27 -9.10 0.78 -17.28
N ALA A 28 -9.03 -0.08 -18.30
CA ALA A 28 -10.12 -0.34 -19.22
C ALA A 28 -11.35 -0.97 -18.53
N TYR A 29 -11.21 -1.48 -17.33
CA TYR A 29 -12.33 -1.95 -16.50
C TYR A 29 -13.17 -0.80 -15.95
N ILE A 30 -12.56 0.35 -15.66
CA ILE A 30 -13.22 1.52 -15.06
C ILE A 30 -13.70 2.51 -16.12
N ASP A 31 -12.80 2.96 -16.99
CA ASP A 31 -13.01 4.10 -17.88
C ASP A 31 -12.32 3.89 -19.23
N TYR A 32 -12.45 4.87 -20.12
CA TYR A 32 -11.74 4.91 -21.38
C TYR A 32 -10.23 4.90 -21.19
N VAL A 33 -9.56 4.29 -22.14
CA VAL A 33 -8.09 4.26 -22.27
C VAL A 33 -7.70 4.66 -23.69
N GLU A 34 -6.42 4.93 -23.93
CA GLU A 34 -5.92 5.21 -25.27
C GLU A 34 -6.29 4.07 -26.24
N GLY A 35 -6.87 4.44 -27.38
CA GLY A 35 -7.36 3.47 -28.38
C GLY A 35 -8.66 2.75 -28.07
N ASN A 36 -9.29 2.99 -26.92
CA ASN A 36 -10.60 2.46 -26.55
C ASN A 36 -11.44 3.45 -25.72
N GLU A 37 -12.06 4.41 -26.39
CA GLU A 37 -12.83 5.52 -25.77
C GLU A 37 -14.17 5.08 -25.19
N THR A 38 -14.58 3.84 -25.35
CA THR A 38 -15.83 3.27 -24.85
C THR A 38 -15.66 2.20 -23.79
N ALA A 39 -14.43 2.00 -23.31
CA ALA A 39 -14.12 1.02 -22.29
C ALA A 39 -14.73 1.39 -20.92
N GLY A 40 -14.92 0.38 -20.12
CA GLY A 40 -15.16 0.48 -18.69
C GLY A 40 -16.61 0.72 -18.28
N ILE A 41 -16.82 0.53 -16.99
CA ILE A 41 -18.11 0.69 -16.31
C ILE A 41 -18.72 2.09 -16.53
N ILE A 42 -17.89 3.10 -16.61
CA ILE A 42 -18.33 4.49 -16.80
C ILE A 42 -19.00 4.66 -18.16
N ASN A 43 -18.49 4.00 -19.19
CA ASN A 43 -18.94 4.18 -20.56
C ASN A 43 -20.06 3.21 -20.98
N ASP A 44 -20.48 2.29 -20.13
CA ASP A 44 -21.63 1.43 -20.36
C ASP A 44 -22.93 2.05 -19.78
N PRO A 45 -23.82 2.61 -20.61
CA PRO A 45 -25.06 3.25 -20.13
C PRO A 45 -26.09 2.26 -19.56
N SER A 46 -25.89 0.95 -19.76
CA SER A 46 -26.76 -0.07 -19.18
C SER A 46 -26.45 -0.33 -17.71
N ILE A 47 -25.27 0.05 -17.24
CA ILE A 47 -24.83 -0.11 -15.86
C ILE A 47 -25.30 1.09 -15.03
N ASN A 48 -26.06 0.84 -13.97
CA ASN A 48 -26.40 1.84 -12.96
C ASN A 48 -25.28 1.87 -11.89
N ILE A 49 -24.48 2.93 -11.86
CA ILE A 49 -23.35 3.07 -10.94
C ILE A 49 -23.88 3.33 -9.52
N THR A 50 -23.69 2.37 -8.62
CA THR A 50 -24.05 2.46 -7.19
C THR A 50 -22.89 1.95 -6.33
N PRO A 51 -22.84 2.29 -5.02
CA PRO A 51 -21.85 1.73 -4.12
C PRO A 51 -21.79 0.20 -4.16
N GLU A 52 -22.94 -0.46 -4.05
CA GLU A 52 -23.03 -1.92 -4.05
C GLU A 52 -22.57 -2.54 -5.38
N LEU A 53 -22.84 -1.86 -6.51
CA LEU A 53 -22.36 -2.32 -7.80
C LEU A 53 -20.82 -2.30 -7.81
N LEU A 54 -20.22 -1.18 -7.41
CA LEU A 54 -18.77 -1.03 -7.46
C LEU A 54 -18.06 -2.01 -6.53
N GLU A 55 -18.54 -2.20 -5.30
CA GLU A 55 -17.98 -3.20 -4.39
C GLU A 55 -18.10 -4.63 -4.97
N ASN A 56 -19.26 -4.99 -5.54
CA ASN A 56 -19.48 -6.31 -6.14
C ASN A 56 -18.69 -6.50 -7.45
N SER A 57 -18.26 -5.44 -8.09
CA SER A 57 -17.45 -5.48 -9.31
C SER A 57 -15.97 -5.61 -9.01
N ASN A 58 -15.54 -5.27 -7.77
CA ASN A 58 -14.13 -5.31 -7.40
C ASN A 58 -13.61 -6.75 -7.45
N GLU A 59 -12.51 -6.96 -8.21
CA GLU A 59 -11.88 -8.25 -8.47
C GLU A 59 -12.80 -9.29 -9.14
N ASN A 60 -13.98 -8.88 -9.59
CA ASN A 60 -14.93 -9.78 -10.21
C ASN A 60 -14.49 -10.16 -11.63
N GLY A 61 -14.23 -11.45 -11.83
CA GLY A 61 -13.77 -12.00 -13.10
C GLY A 61 -12.27 -11.89 -13.37
N GLY A 62 -11.50 -11.24 -12.52
CA GLY A 62 -10.05 -11.13 -12.63
C GLY A 62 -9.46 -10.25 -11.53
N GLU A 63 -8.28 -10.59 -11.08
CA GLU A 63 -7.61 -9.89 -9.97
C GLU A 63 -7.29 -8.41 -10.32
N LYS A 64 -7.11 -8.07 -11.60
CA LYS A 64 -6.90 -6.69 -12.06
C LYS A 64 -8.19 -5.88 -12.22
N ASN A 65 -9.36 -6.50 -12.08
CA ASN A 65 -10.66 -5.84 -12.20
C ASN A 65 -10.98 -4.99 -10.96
N ILE A 66 -10.09 -4.07 -10.63
CA ILE A 66 -10.24 -3.19 -9.47
C ILE A 66 -11.20 -2.06 -9.81
N SER A 67 -12.26 -1.91 -9.01
CA SER A 67 -13.30 -0.90 -9.23
C SER A 67 -13.39 0.15 -8.14
N VAL A 68 -12.75 -0.06 -6.99
CA VAL A 68 -12.77 0.86 -5.84
C VAL A 68 -11.40 0.98 -5.20
N GLY A 69 -11.26 1.82 -4.19
CA GLY A 69 -10.02 1.96 -3.43
C GLY A 69 -9.12 3.10 -3.93
N TYR A 70 -7.89 3.12 -3.40
CA TYR A 70 -6.93 4.20 -3.69
C TYR A 70 -6.58 4.27 -5.17
N HIS A 71 -6.31 3.12 -5.82
CA HIS A 71 -5.82 3.08 -7.21
C HIS A 71 -6.92 3.40 -8.22
N ALA A 72 -8.18 3.03 -7.93
CA ALA A 72 -9.32 3.47 -8.75
C ALA A 72 -9.50 5.00 -8.68
N ILE A 73 -9.36 5.61 -7.50
CA ILE A 73 -9.40 7.08 -7.34
C ILE A 73 -8.21 7.74 -8.04
N GLU A 74 -7.04 7.15 -7.91
CA GLU A 74 -5.80 7.59 -8.54
C GLU A 74 -5.97 7.63 -10.06
N PHE A 75 -6.36 6.52 -10.69
CA PHE A 75 -6.64 6.48 -12.12
C PHE A 75 -7.70 7.50 -12.57
N LEU A 76 -8.78 7.64 -11.81
CA LEU A 76 -9.84 8.60 -12.12
C LEU A 76 -9.35 10.06 -12.09
N LEU A 77 -8.37 10.38 -11.25
CA LEU A 77 -7.83 11.74 -11.12
C LEU A 77 -6.67 12.02 -12.08
N TRP A 78 -5.79 11.07 -12.28
CA TRP A 78 -4.58 11.24 -13.11
C TRP A 78 -4.73 10.69 -14.52
N GLY A 79 -5.62 9.70 -14.76
CA GLY A 79 -5.70 8.98 -16.04
C GLY A 79 -4.52 8.02 -16.20
N GLN A 80 -4.32 7.53 -17.41
CA GLN A 80 -3.15 6.72 -17.75
C GLN A 80 -1.87 7.55 -17.65
N ASP A 81 -0.82 6.93 -17.22
CA ASP A 81 0.53 7.47 -17.33
C ASP A 81 1.26 6.82 -18.51
N ASP A 82 1.02 7.36 -19.70
CA ASP A 82 1.74 6.99 -20.92
C ASP A 82 3.01 7.81 -21.10
N ALA A 83 3.35 8.60 -20.10
CA ALA A 83 4.46 9.53 -20.22
C ALA A 83 5.77 8.77 -20.38
N ASN A 84 6.65 9.34 -21.18
CA ASN A 84 8.02 8.93 -21.18
C ASN A 84 8.60 9.17 -19.78
N THR A 85 8.99 8.11 -19.08
CA THR A 85 9.57 8.14 -17.73
C THR A 85 10.70 9.15 -17.56
N ALA A 86 11.39 9.50 -18.67
CA ALA A 86 12.41 10.57 -18.67
C ALA A 86 11.84 11.97 -18.44
N LEU A 87 10.53 12.16 -18.56
CA LEU A 87 9.85 13.45 -18.28
C LEU A 87 9.55 13.61 -16.79
N MET A 88 9.53 12.53 -16.01
CA MET A 88 9.21 12.53 -14.58
C MET A 88 7.89 13.25 -14.29
N THR A 89 6.85 12.92 -15.05
CA THR A 89 5.52 13.53 -14.95
C THR A 89 4.45 12.46 -14.87
N PRO A 90 3.56 12.54 -13.88
CA PRO A 90 2.45 11.60 -13.74
C PRO A 90 1.43 11.75 -14.87
N GLY A 91 0.48 10.85 -14.91
CA GLY A 91 -0.70 10.95 -15.76
C GLY A 91 -1.36 12.32 -15.65
N ASN A 92 -2.02 12.76 -16.71
CA ASN A 92 -2.56 14.11 -16.81
C ASN A 92 -3.98 14.10 -17.39
N ARG A 93 -4.92 13.50 -16.67
CA ARG A 93 -6.33 13.55 -17.04
C ARG A 93 -6.84 15.01 -17.02
N PRO A 94 -7.40 15.51 -18.11
CA PRO A 94 -7.91 16.86 -18.13
C PRO A 94 -9.13 17.01 -17.19
N PHE A 95 -9.18 18.06 -16.39
CA PHE A 95 -10.33 18.35 -15.51
C PHE A 95 -11.64 18.50 -16.28
N THR A 96 -11.56 18.81 -17.57
CA THR A 96 -12.71 18.92 -18.50
C THR A 96 -13.43 17.60 -18.72
N ASP A 97 -12.83 16.46 -18.36
CA ASP A 97 -13.48 15.16 -18.35
C ASP A 97 -14.61 15.05 -17.30
N TYR A 98 -14.68 16.03 -16.41
CA TYR A 98 -15.69 16.15 -15.35
C TYR A 98 -16.65 17.30 -15.56
N VAL A 99 -16.46 18.10 -16.63
CA VAL A 99 -17.28 19.31 -16.89
C VAL A 99 -18.56 18.93 -17.63
N THR A 100 -19.72 19.26 -17.03
CA THR A 100 -21.05 18.87 -17.52
C THR A 100 -21.84 20.00 -18.20
N ASP A 101 -21.23 21.18 -18.45
CA ASP A 101 -21.86 22.34 -19.04
C ASP A 101 -21.87 22.35 -20.59
N GLY A 102 -21.44 21.26 -21.20
CA GLY A 102 -21.30 21.10 -22.66
C GLY A 102 -19.93 21.46 -23.22
N THR A 103 -18.99 21.87 -22.38
CA THR A 103 -17.59 22.15 -22.78
C THR A 103 -16.64 21.02 -22.39
N GLY A 104 -17.13 19.94 -21.79
CA GLY A 104 -16.36 18.77 -21.40
C GLY A 104 -15.74 18.05 -22.60
N THR A 105 -14.60 17.36 -22.35
CA THR A 105 -13.79 16.76 -23.42
C THR A 105 -14.06 15.28 -23.64
N ALA A 106 -14.21 14.47 -22.61
CA ALA A 106 -14.57 13.05 -22.74
C ALA A 106 -16.10 12.84 -22.61
N SER A 107 -16.60 11.70 -23.08
CA SER A 107 -18.00 11.32 -22.87
C SER A 107 -18.26 10.93 -21.40
N ASN A 108 -19.55 10.96 -20.99
CA ASN A 108 -20.00 10.46 -19.68
C ASN A 108 -19.39 11.20 -18.46
N GLN A 109 -19.21 12.51 -18.55
CA GLN A 109 -18.62 13.35 -17.49
C GLN A 109 -19.38 13.23 -16.16
N ASP A 110 -20.71 13.22 -16.20
CA ASP A 110 -21.59 13.06 -15.04
C ASP A 110 -21.42 11.69 -14.38
N ARG A 111 -21.32 10.62 -15.19
CA ARG A 111 -21.11 9.26 -14.69
C ARG A 111 -19.71 9.11 -14.08
N ARG A 112 -18.69 9.70 -14.71
CA ARG A 112 -17.30 9.71 -14.16
C ARG A 112 -17.25 10.44 -12.83
N GLY A 113 -17.91 11.60 -12.72
CA GLY A 113 -18.02 12.34 -11.47
C GLY A 113 -18.76 11.58 -10.38
N GLN A 114 -19.85 10.85 -10.75
CA GLN A 114 -20.56 9.97 -9.82
C GLN A 114 -19.68 8.82 -9.34
N TYR A 115 -18.96 8.16 -10.26
CA TYR A 115 -18.07 7.06 -9.92
C TYR A 115 -16.99 7.50 -8.95
N LEU A 116 -16.25 8.57 -9.26
CA LEU A 116 -15.20 9.14 -8.39
C LEU A 116 -15.74 9.49 -7.00
N LYS A 117 -16.94 10.10 -6.96
CA LYS A 117 -17.56 10.44 -5.66
C LYS A 117 -17.87 9.19 -4.84
N ILE A 118 -18.42 8.14 -5.46
CA ILE A 118 -18.74 6.88 -4.77
C ILE A 118 -17.44 6.23 -4.24
N CYS A 119 -16.38 6.16 -5.05
CA CYS A 119 -15.10 5.64 -4.61
C CYS A 119 -14.53 6.40 -3.40
N GLY A 120 -14.64 7.73 -3.41
CA GLY A 120 -14.21 8.56 -2.27
C GLY A 120 -15.04 8.32 -1.01
N ASP A 121 -16.37 8.19 -1.15
CA ASP A 121 -17.27 7.91 -0.03
C ASP A 121 -16.98 6.50 0.56
N LEU A 122 -16.83 5.48 -0.28
CA LEU A 122 -16.50 4.10 0.12
C LEU A 122 -15.13 4.03 0.80
N LEU A 123 -14.13 4.71 0.26
CA LEU A 123 -12.80 4.76 0.88
C LEU A 123 -12.86 5.30 2.30
N VAL A 124 -13.61 6.39 2.51
CA VAL A 124 -13.79 6.99 3.85
C VAL A 124 -14.54 6.03 4.78
N GLU A 125 -15.56 5.32 4.27
CA GLU A 125 -16.34 4.34 5.05
C GLU A 125 -15.47 3.17 5.49
N HIS A 126 -14.72 2.57 4.58
CA HIS A 126 -13.83 1.44 4.88
C HIS A 126 -12.70 1.82 5.84
N LEU A 127 -12.10 2.99 5.67
CA LEU A 127 -11.11 3.52 6.62
C LEU A 127 -11.74 3.79 8.00
N ALA A 128 -12.97 4.28 8.04
CA ALA A 128 -13.70 4.48 9.30
C ALA A 128 -14.01 3.15 9.99
N TYR A 129 -14.36 2.10 9.23
CA TYR A 129 -14.53 0.75 9.77
C TYR A 129 -13.26 0.29 10.49
N VAL A 130 -12.11 0.28 9.80
CA VAL A 130 -10.83 -0.14 10.40
C VAL A 130 -10.47 0.70 11.63
N LYS A 131 -10.59 2.03 11.52
CA LYS A 131 -10.37 2.96 12.64
C LYS A 131 -11.23 2.61 13.85
N ASN A 132 -12.52 2.31 13.63
CA ASN A 132 -13.45 2.00 14.72
C ASN A 132 -13.15 0.66 15.40
N GLN A 133 -12.60 -0.32 14.64
CA GLN A 133 -12.14 -1.59 15.24
C GLN A 133 -10.99 -1.38 16.24
N TRP A 134 -10.11 -0.39 15.97
CA TRP A 134 -8.97 -0.04 16.83
C TRP A 134 -9.25 1.07 17.85
N ALA A 135 -10.41 1.72 17.80
CA ALA A 135 -10.79 2.75 18.79
C ALA A 135 -10.82 2.18 20.21
N GLU A 136 -10.83 3.06 21.23
CA GLU A 136 -10.77 2.67 22.66
C GLU A 136 -11.80 1.60 23.05
N ASN A 137 -13.01 1.65 22.47
CA ASN A 137 -14.07 0.67 22.69
C ASN A 137 -14.25 -0.30 21.51
N GLY A 138 -13.34 -0.31 20.54
CA GLY A 138 -13.39 -1.14 19.34
C GLY A 138 -13.32 -2.63 19.66
N ASN A 139 -14.02 -3.43 18.87
CA ASN A 139 -14.10 -4.88 19.10
C ASN A 139 -12.74 -5.55 18.94
N TYR A 140 -12.03 -5.24 17.85
CA TYR A 140 -10.72 -5.84 17.60
C TYR A 140 -9.69 -5.40 18.64
N ARG A 141 -9.70 -4.11 19.04
CA ARG A 141 -8.82 -3.65 20.12
C ARG A 141 -9.02 -4.44 21.40
N LYS A 142 -10.27 -4.74 21.78
CA LYS A 142 -10.56 -5.57 22.97
C LYS A 142 -10.01 -7.00 22.81
N THR A 143 -10.22 -7.60 21.65
CA THR A 143 -9.70 -8.93 21.30
C THR A 143 -8.18 -8.94 21.37
N PHE A 144 -7.52 -7.98 20.71
CA PHE A 144 -6.06 -7.88 20.66
C PHE A 144 -5.44 -7.69 22.06
N LEU A 145 -6.02 -6.82 22.89
CA LEU A 145 -5.55 -6.59 24.25
C LEU A 145 -5.84 -7.75 25.22
N ALA A 146 -6.78 -8.65 24.87
CA ALA A 146 -7.08 -9.85 25.65
C ALA A 146 -6.23 -11.07 25.25
N MET A 147 -5.51 -10.99 24.12
CA MET A 147 -4.56 -12.04 23.69
C MET A 147 -3.46 -12.21 24.76
N ASN A 148 -2.87 -13.40 24.84
CA ASN A 148 -1.63 -13.51 25.59
C ASN A 148 -0.52 -12.70 24.89
N THR A 149 0.44 -12.24 25.67
CA THR A 149 1.48 -11.31 25.18
C THR A 149 2.29 -11.90 24.01
N LYS A 150 2.59 -13.20 24.03
CA LYS A 150 3.33 -13.85 22.96
C LYS A 150 2.53 -13.85 21.65
N GLU A 151 1.25 -14.17 21.70
CA GLU A 151 0.36 -14.14 20.54
C GLU A 151 0.23 -12.75 19.94
N ALA A 152 0.08 -11.72 20.77
CA ALA A 152 0.01 -10.33 20.29
C ALA A 152 1.33 -9.87 19.64
N ILE A 153 2.48 -10.23 20.22
CA ILE A 153 3.80 -9.90 19.65
C ILE A 153 4.03 -10.69 18.36
N ASP A 154 3.64 -11.96 18.31
CA ASP A 154 3.72 -12.81 17.11
C ASP A 154 3.01 -12.14 15.92
N LYS A 155 1.75 -11.73 16.10
CA LYS A 155 0.98 -11.00 15.07
C LYS A 155 1.69 -9.74 14.58
N VAL A 156 2.26 -8.95 15.50
CA VAL A 156 2.98 -7.72 15.13
C VAL A 156 4.24 -8.05 14.32
N LEU A 157 5.06 -8.98 14.79
CA LEU A 157 6.31 -9.33 14.12
C LEU A 157 6.10 -10.03 12.79
N THR A 158 5.08 -10.90 12.69
CA THR A 158 4.70 -11.53 11.43
C THR A 158 4.32 -10.48 10.39
N GLY A 159 3.41 -9.57 10.72
CA GLY A 159 3.01 -8.51 9.81
C GLY A 159 4.16 -7.57 9.41
N MET A 160 5.05 -7.22 10.35
CA MET A 160 6.25 -6.45 10.05
C MET A 160 7.20 -7.20 9.10
N GLY A 161 7.38 -8.50 9.32
CA GLY A 161 8.27 -9.35 8.52
C GLY A 161 7.76 -9.55 7.11
N ILE A 162 6.48 -9.90 6.94
CA ILE A 162 5.84 -10.08 5.63
C ILE A 162 5.86 -8.77 4.86
N LEU A 163 5.41 -7.66 5.48
CA LEU A 163 5.43 -6.36 4.81
C LEU A 163 6.84 -5.97 4.36
N SER A 164 7.87 -6.21 5.17
CA SER A 164 9.24 -5.84 4.81
C SER A 164 9.81 -6.69 3.69
N LYS A 165 9.74 -8.03 3.83
CA LYS A 165 10.48 -8.96 2.97
C LYS A 165 9.74 -9.27 1.68
N SER A 166 8.47 -9.59 1.79
CA SER A 166 7.70 -10.13 0.68
C SER A 166 6.88 -9.05 0.00
N GLU A 167 6.01 -8.36 0.70
CA GLU A 167 5.14 -7.37 0.09
C GLU A 167 5.91 -6.16 -0.46
N LEU A 168 6.65 -5.46 0.40
CA LEU A 168 7.32 -4.22 -0.02
C LEU A 168 8.54 -4.48 -0.90
N ALA A 169 9.42 -5.39 -0.47
CA ALA A 169 10.66 -5.63 -1.20
C ALA A 169 10.44 -6.38 -2.52
N SER A 170 9.52 -7.38 -2.53
CA SER A 170 9.31 -8.22 -3.70
C SER A 170 8.21 -7.67 -4.59
N GLU A 171 6.96 -7.62 -4.08
CA GLU A 171 5.81 -7.27 -4.94
C GLU A 171 5.84 -5.80 -5.39
N ARG A 172 6.07 -4.87 -4.46
CA ARG A 172 5.97 -3.42 -4.77
C ARG A 172 7.24 -2.79 -5.32
N MET A 173 8.38 -3.49 -5.30
CA MET A 173 9.65 -2.91 -5.77
C MET A 173 10.37 -3.81 -6.77
N PHE A 174 10.55 -5.10 -6.43
CA PHE A 174 11.36 -5.98 -7.26
C PHE A 174 10.66 -6.30 -8.59
N VAL A 175 9.35 -6.51 -8.60
CA VAL A 175 8.59 -6.83 -9.82
C VAL A 175 8.75 -5.71 -10.85
N ALA A 176 8.52 -4.46 -10.48
CA ALA A 176 8.69 -3.31 -11.38
C ALA A 176 10.15 -3.16 -11.86
N LEU A 177 11.13 -3.39 -10.98
CA LEU A 177 12.55 -3.34 -11.35
C LEU A 177 12.94 -4.50 -12.27
N ASP A 178 12.40 -5.71 -12.06
CA ASP A 178 12.67 -6.90 -12.87
C ASP A 178 12.11 -6.75 -14.28
N ASN A 179 10.88 -6.30 -14.38
CA ASN A 179 10.20 -6.08 -15.64
C ASN A 179 10.66 -4.79 -16.36
N GLN A 180 11.26 -3.84 -15.65
CA GLN A 180 11.58 -2.50 -16.16
C GLN A 180 10.34 -1.82 -16.73
N ASP A 181 9.20 -1.98 -16.04
CA ASP A 181 7.90 -1.51 -16.48
C ASP A 181 7.29 -0.60 -15.40
N GLN A 182 6.92 0.61 -15.78
CA GLN A 182 6.25 1.56 -14.88
C GLN A 182 4.84 1.10 -14.50
N GLU A 183 4.16 0.32 -15.37
CA GLU A 183 2.82 -0.23 -15.09
C GLU A 183 2.82 -1.24 -13.93
N ASP A 184 3.99 -1.79 -13.58
CA ASP A 184 4.16 -2.65 -12.40
C ASP A 184 4.44 -1.87 -11.11
N GLU A 185 4.35 -0.54 -11.15
CA GLU A 185 4.45 0.29 -9.96
C GLU A 185 3.17 0.29 -9.13
N HIS A 186 3.31 0.42 -7.83
CA HIS A 186 2.17 0.43 -6.92
C HIS A 186 1.24 1.64 -7.11
N SER A 187 1.77 2.81 -7.42
CA SER A 187 1.02 4.04 -7.71
C SER A 187 1.54 4.69 -9.00
N CYS A 188 1.35 3.96 -10.14
CA CYS A 188 1.87 4.35 -11.44
C CYS A 188 1.22 5.61 -12.00
N PHE A 189 -0.10 5.79 -11.80
CA PHE A 189 -0.82 6.93 -12.40
C PHE A 189 -0.41 8.29 -11.85
N SER A 190 0.03 8.35 -10.59
CA SER A 190 0.37 9.59 -9.89
C SER A 190 1.86 9.78 -9.62
N ASP A 191 2.72 8.87 -10.07
CA ASP A 191 4.16 8.82 -9.74
C ASP A 191 4.42 8.80 -8.22
N ASN A 192 3.51 8.24 -7.43
CA ASN A 192 3.60 8.34 -5.96
C ASN A 192 4.22 7.12 -5.28
N THR A 193 4.63 6.11 -6.03
CA THR A 193 5.21 4.85 -5.53
C THR A 193 6.37 5.06 -4.56
N HIS A 194 7.23 6.05 -4.81
CA HIS A 194 8.34 6.37 -3.90
C HIS A 194 7.86 6.76 -2.48
N ARG A 195 6.67 7.36 -2.35
CA ARG A 195 6.08 7.69 -1.04
C ARG A 195 5.45 6.47 -0.39
N ASP A 196 4.82 5.61 -1.18
CA ASP A 196 4.21 4.37 -0.68
C ASP A 196 5.29 3.49 -0.05
N ILE A 197 6.40 3.29 -0.77
CA ILE A 197 7.57 2.56 -0.27
C ILE A 197 8.08 3.17 1.04
N LEU A 198 8.29 4.48 1.05
CA LEU A 198 8.79 5.19 2.24
C LEU A 198 7.84 5.04 3.44
N LEU A 199 6.54 5.22 3.22
CA LEU A 199 5.57 5.19 4.31
C LEU A 199 5.30 3.78 4.84
N ASN A 200 5.38 2.76 3.99
CA ASN A 200 5.36 1.36 4.42
C ASN A 200 6.57 1.03 5.31
N ALA A 201 7.78 1.36 4.86
CA ALA A 201 8.99 1.19 5.66
C ALA A 201 8.93 2.00 6.98
N GLN A 202 8.37 3.22 6.94
CA GLN A 202 8.14 4.04 8.13
C GLN A 202 7.13 3.40 9.09
N GLY A 203 6.11 2.71 8.58
CA GLY A 203 5.13 1.97 9.40
C GLY A 203 5.81 0.85 10.20
N ILE A 204 6.67 0.07 9.55
CA ILE A 204 7.48 -0.97 10.20
C ILE A 204 8.39 -0.35 11.28
N TYR A 205 9.10 0.72 10.93
CA TYR A 205 9.96 1.48 11.86
C TYR A 205 9.16 1.97 13.09
N ASN A 206 7.99 2.54 12.87
CA ASN A 206 7.14 3.07 13.93
C ASN A 206 6.76 2.00 14.96
N LEU A 207 6.45 0.78 14.52
CA LEU A 207 6.11 -0.32 15.41
C LEU A 207 7.30 -0.80 16.23
N TYR A 208 8.48 -0.92 15.62
CA TYR A 208 9.69 -1.31 16.34
C TYR A 208 10.06 -0.30 17.44
N PHE A 209 9.97 1.01 17.13
CA PHE A 209 10.33 2.09 18.05
C PHE A 209 9.17 2.61 18.91
N GLY A 210 7.96 2.08 18.77
CA GLY A 210 6.78 2.54 19.49
C GLY A 210 6.46 4.02 19.29
N THR A 211 6.67 4.55 18.09
CA THR A 211 6.50 5.97 17.78
C THR A 211 5.60 6.18 16.57
N TYR A 212 4.82 7.24 16.58
CA TYR A 212 4.03 7.68 15.43
C TYR A 212 3.95 9.20 15.40
N THR A 213 4.18 9.79 14.25
CA THR A 213 3.99 11.23 14.05
C THR A 213 2.72 11.48 13.26
N GLN A 214 1.75 12.13 13.85
CA GLN A 214 0.49 12.50 13.21
C GLN A 214 0.71 13.58 12.12
N THR A 215 -0.26 13.75 11.24
CA THR A 215 -0.23 14.76 10.17
C THR A 215 -0.11 16.20 10.68
N ASN A 216 -0.56 16.48 11.92
CA ASN A 216 -0.38 17.76 12.59
C ASN A 216 0.99 17.94 13.27
N GLY A 217 1.90 16.97 13.13
CA GLY A 217 3.23 16.95 13.73
C GLY A 217 3.28 16.46 15.19
N GLN A 218 2.15 16.13 15.81
CA GLN A 218 2.13 15.59 17.17
C GLN A 218 2.71 14.17 17.18
N LYS A 219 3.66 13.92 18.08
CA LYS A 219 4.23 12.59 18.29
C LYS A 219 3.44 11.82 19.35
N ILE A 220 3.14 10.57 19.04
CA ILE A 220 2.61 9.57 19.96
C ILE A 220 3.74 8.58 20.22
N THR A 221 3.95 8.22 21.48
CA THR A 221 4.94 7.24 21.90
C THR A 221 4.33 6.23 22.87
N GLY A 222 4.80 5.00 22.83
CA GLY A 222 4.39 3.93 23.73
C GLY A 222 5.55 2.95 23.96
N THR A 223 5.36 1.99 24.86
CA THR A 223 6.32 0.89 25.04
C THR A 223 6.48 0.14 23.73
N SER A 224 7.71 -0.14 23.35
CA SER A 224 8.10 -0.65 22.04
C SER A 224 8.76 -2.02 22.12
N ILE A 225 8.94 -2.66 20.95
CA ILE A 225 9.75 -3.87 20.82
C ILE A 225 11.21 -3.56 21.20
N GLN A 226 11.70 -2.38 20.83
CA GLN A 226 13.03 -1.91 21.25
C GLN A 226 13.16 -1.87 22.77
N ASP A 227 12.18 -1.33 23.50
CA ASP A 227 12.22 -1.25 24.97
C ASP A 227 12.25 -2.63 25.62
N ILE A 228 11.51 -3.61 25.07
CA ILE A 228 11.54 -4.99 25.54
C ILE A 228 12.96 -5.57 25.41
N LEU A 229 13.59 -5.42 24.26
CA LEU A 229 14.93 -5.90 24.00
C LEU A 229 15.97 -5.16 24.87
N ALA A 230 15.86 -3.85 25.01
CA ALA A 230 16.75 -3.06 25.84
C ALA A 230 16.74 -3.48 27.32
N ALA A 231 15.58 -3.93 27.80
CA ALA A 231 15.42 -4.42 29.17
C ALA A 231 15.93 -5.85 29.39
N THR A 232 15.99 -6.67 28.33
CA THR A 232 16.31 -8.10 28.43
C THR A 232 17.65 -8.46 27.78
N GLU A 233 17.96 -7.89 26.60
CA GLU A 233 19.10 -8.27 25.77
C GLU A 233 19.70 -7.10 24.99
N LYS A 234 20.41 -6.23 25.67
CA LYS A 234 20.93 -4.96 25.13
C LYS A 234 21.76 -5.11 23.85
N GLU A 235 22.61 -6.13 23.72
CA GLU A 235 23.40 -6.34 22.52
C GLU A 235 22.54 -6.66 21.30
N LYS A 236 21.45 -7.41 21.48
CA LYS A 236 20.48 -7.70 20.43
C LYS A 236 19.67 -6.45 20.07
N GLU A 237 19.29 -5.63 21.07
CA GLU A 237 18.62 -4.35 20.83
C GLU A 237 19.45 -3.45 19.91
N GLU A 238 20.75 -3.27 20.22
CA GLU A 238 21.65 -2.44 19.40
C GLU A 238 21.74 -2.96 17.96
N LYS A 239 21.85 -4.28 17.77
CA LYS A 239 21.87 -4.94 16.46
C LYS A 239 20.59 -4.68 15.66
N TYR A 240 19.42 -4.98 16.24
CA TYR A 240 18.14 -4.81 15.53
C TYR A 240 17.85 -3.33 15.27
N THR A 241 18.12 -2.46 16.22
CA THR A 241 17.99 -1.00 16.04
C THR A 241 18.80 -0.51 14.83
N ALA A 242 20.01 -1.02 14.63
CA ALA A 242 20.80 -0.68 13.45
C ALA A 242 20.13 -1.14 12.15
N VAL A 243 19.60 -2.35 12.11
CA VAL A 243 18.89 -2.90 10.93
C VAL A 243 17.71 -2.00 10.53
N PHE A 244 16.81 -1.66 11.47
CA PHE A 244 15.64 -0.82 11.16
C PHE A 244 16.03 0.59 10.68
N LYS A 245 17.07 1.20 11.29
CA LYS A 245 17.57 2.52 10.87
C LYS A 245 18.22 2.48 9.49
N GLU A 246 19.06 1.48 9.24
CA GLU A 246 19.73 1.33 7.94
C GLU A 246 18.73 1.07 6.82
N THR A 247 17.71 0.23 7.05
CA THR A 247 16.67 -0.07 6.05
C THR A 247 15.87 1.18 5.71
N LEU A 248 15.38 1.91 6.71
CA LEU A 248 14.65 3.15 6.44
C LEU A 248 15.51 4.21 5.73
N ASN A 249 16.80 4.28 6.04
CA ASN A 249 17.72 5.18 5.34
C ASN A 249 17.93 4.74 3.89
N ALA A 250 18.10 3.44 3.63
CA ALA A 250 18.23 2.92 2.27
C ALA A 250 17.00 3.25 1.40
N VAL A 251 15.79 3.10 1.96
CA VAL A 251 14.55 3.47 1.27
C VAL A 251 14.50 4.96 0.95
N LYS A 252 14.96 5.83 1.83
CA LYS A 252 14.99 7.29 1.61
C LYS A 252 15.94 7.75 0.50
N GLU A 253 16.93 6.93 0.17
CA GLU A 253 17.89 7.23 -0.89
C GLU A 253 17.39 6.86 -2.29
N ILE A 254 16.21 6.22 -2.42
CA ILE A 254 15.59 5.94 -3.71
C ILE A 254 15.21 7.28 -4.36
N PRO A 255 15.66 7.56 -5.59
CA PRO A 255 15.28 8.77 -6.31
C PRO A 255 13.77 8.81 -6.57
N ALA A 256 13.22 10.01 -6.67
CA ALA A 256 11.83 10.24 -7.04
C ALA A 256 11.77 10.97 -8.39
N PRO A 257 10.77 10.67 -9.20
CA PRO A 257 9.76 9.63 -9.06
C PRO A 257 10.36 8.22 -9.27
N PHE A 258 9.63 7.17 -8.89
CA PHE A 258 10.16 5.81 -8.86
C PHE A 258 10.32 5.22 -10.27
N ASP A 259 9.43 5.51 -11.20
CA ASP A 259 9.48 5.15 -12.61
C ASP A 259 10.80 5.62 -13.28
N TYR A 260 11.18 6.89 -13.04
CA TYR A 260 12.46 7.41 -13.47
C TYR A 260 13.62 6.64 -12.84
N ALA A 261 13.54 6.34 -11.54
CA ALA A 261 14.59 5.60 -10.85
C ALA A 261 14.74 4.17 -11.41
N LEU A 262 13.66 3.50 -11.83
CA LEU A 262 13.69 2.21 -12.52
C LEU A 262 14.57 2.26 -13.78
N THR A 263 14.46 3.32 -14.58
CA THR A 263 15.23 3.45 -15.84
C THR A 263 16.73 3.66 -15.61
N GLN A 264 17.13 4.07 -14.41
CA GLN A 264 18.54 4.31 -14.06
C GLN A 264 19.23 3.08 -13.46
N GLU A 265 18.48 2.01 -13.24
CA GLU A 265 18.98 0.82 -12.56
C GLU A 265 18.60 -0.45 -13.34
N SER A 266 19.37 -1.52 -13.19
CA SER A 266 19.09 -2.83 -13.75
C SER A 266 19.21 -3.92 -12.71
N ILE A 267 18.54 -5.04 -12.96
CA ILE A 267 18.62 -6.25 -12.12
C ILE A 267 20.07 -6.67 -11.96
N GLY A 268 20.42 -7.06 -10.74
CA GLY A 268 21.79 -7.45 -10.38
C GLY A 268 22.74 -6.27 -10.19
N GLY A 269 22.25 -5.05 -10.40
CA GLY A 269 22.94 -3.81 -10.07
C GLY A 269 23.11 -3.60 -8.56
N ASN A 270 23.77 -2.52 -8.20
CA ASN A 270 23.91 -2.03 -6.83
C ASN A 270 23.36 -0.61 -6.69
N GLY A 271 22.36 -0.27 -7.49
CA GLY A 271 21.68 1.00 -7.41
C GLY A 271 20.79 1.12 -6.16
N PRO A 272 20.21 2.31 -5.93
CA PRO A 272 19.47 2.59 -4.71
C PRO A 272 18.23 1.70 -4.53
N ILE A 273 17.52 1.35 -5.60
CA ILE A 273 16.32 0.47 -5.51
C ILE A 273 16.75 -0.94 -5.07
N MET A 274 17.68 -1.58 -5.78
CA MET A 274 18.16 -2.92 -5.43
C MET A 274 18.82 -2.93 -4.05
N TYR A 275 19.50 -1.85 -3.65
CA TYR A 275 20.06 -1.74 -2.32
C TYR A 275 18.97 -1.71 -1.24
N ALA A 276 17.91 -0.92 -1.44
CA ALA A 276 16.76 -0.87 -0.54
C ALA A 276 16.02 -2.21 -0.47
N ILE A 277 15.80 -2.89 -1.61
CA ILE A 277 15.22 -4.24 -1.67
C ILE A 277 16.01 -5.20 -0.79
N LYS A 278 17.35 -5.26 -0.96
CA LYS A 278 18.21 -6.13 -0.15
C LYS A 278 18.15 -5.80 1.35
N LYS A 279 18.03 -4.51 1.70
CA LYS A 279 17.88 -4.08 3.10
C LYS A 279 16.55 -4.48 3.69
N LEU A 280 15.45 -4.34 2.94
CA LEU A 280 14.11 -4.76 3.35
C LEU A 280 14.02 -6.29 3.50
N GLN A 281 14.55 -7.06 2.56
CA GLN A 281 14.63 -8.52 2.66
C GLN A 281 15.44 -8.96 3.87
N ASN A 282 16.61 -8.34 4.09
CA ASN A 282 17.41 -8.60 5.29
C ASN A 282 16.67 -8.23 6.57
N GLN A 283 15.95 -7.10 6.59
CA GLN A 283 15.15 -6.68 7.74
C GLN A 283 14.07 -7.72 8.07
N GLY A 284 13.35 -8.26 7.08
CA GLY A 284 12.38 -9.32 7.30
C GLY A 284 13.02 -10.59 7.89
N ASN A 285 14.20 -11.00 7.39
CA ASN A 285 14.95 -12.13 7.95
C ASN A 285 15.42 -11.86 9.41
N GLU A 286 15.83 -10.64 9.72
CA GLU A 286 16.23 -10.27 11.08
C GLU A 286 15.02 -10.13 12.02
N ILE A 287 13.81 -9.76 11.51
CA ILE A 287 12.56 -9.81 12.27
C ILE A 287 12.21 -11.26 12.65
N ALA A 288 12.40 -12.23 11.74
CA ALA A 288 12.20 -13.65 12.06
C ALA A 288 13.18 -14.14 13.15
N LYS A 289 14.42 -13.68 13.13
CA LYS A 289 15.40 -13.97 14.19
C LYS A 289 15.02 -13.30 15.51
N LEU A 290 14.56 -12.05 15.46
CA LEU A 290 14.05 -11.34 16.63
C LEU A 290 12.87 -12.09 17.26
N ALA A 291 11.96 -12.60 16.46
CA ALA A 291 10.86 -13.45 16.94
C ALA A 291 11.39 -14.71 17.65
N SER A 292 12.38 -15.38 17.05
CA SER A 292 13.04 -16.55 17.65
C SER A 292 13.73 -16.22 18.97
N ASP A 293 14.34 -15.02 19.10
CA ASP A 293 14.93 -14.55 20.33
C ASP A 293 13.90 -14.31 21.45
N LEU A 294 12.63 -14.13 21.08
CA LEU A 294 11.47 -14.01 21.99
C LEU A 294 10.69 -15.33 22.16
N ASP A 295 11.27 -16.47 21.76
CA ASP A 295 10.63 -17.80 21.73
C ASP A 295 9.35 -17.84 20.88
N LEU A 296 9.36 -17.15 19.72
CA LEU A 296 8.29 -17.16 18.72
C LEU A 296 8.81 -17.74 17.40
N ILE A 297 7.89 -18.27 16.58
CA ILE A 297 8.22 -18.78 15.23
C ILE A 297 7.24 -18.13 14.26
N ILE A 298 7.73 -17.25 13.39
CA ILE A 298 6.94 -16.54 12.40
C ILE A 298 7.36 -16.93 10.97
N SER A 299 6.43 -16.82 10.02
CA SER A 299 6.74 -16.73 8.59
C SER A 299 6.87 -15.26 8.17
N THR A 300 7.75 -15.02 7.22
CA THR A 300 7.91 -13.70 6.58
C THR A 300 7.62 -13.76 5.08
N ASP A 301 7.12 -14.90 4.62
CA ASP A 301 6.65 -15.12 3.25
C ASP A 301 5.14 -14.81 3.17
N LEU A 302 4.66 -14.40 1.99
CA LEU A 302 3.22 -14.16 1.77
C LEU A 302 2.41 -15.42 2.09
N PRO A 303 1.22 -15.29 2.67
CA PRO A 303 0.28 -16.40 2.80
C PRO A 303 -0.08 -16.96 1.42
N GLU A 304 -0.24 -18.30 1.32
CA GLU A 304 -0.74 -18.98 0.10
C GLU A 304 -2.22 -18.70 -0.13
#